data_73b88a934785d89f4fd440b7c7ea957f
#
_entry.id   73b88a934785d89f4fd440b7c7ea957f
#
_cell.length_a   1.000
_cell.length_b   1.000
_cell.length_c   1.000
_cell.angle_alpha   90.00
_cell.angle_beta   90.00
_cell.angle_gamma   90.00
#
_symmetry.space_group_name_H-M   'P 1'
#
loop_
_entity.id
_entity.type
_entity.pdbx_description
1 polymer ?
#
loop_
_entity_poly.entity_id
_entity_poly.type
_entity_poly.pdbx_seq_one_letter_code
_entity_poly.pdbx_strand_id
1 'polypeptide(L)'
;ASGVKYANLHYRRSGSGSGFVTVDLMSGPVSISGNDVKEDGLEYWIDAEDNVGNYDAWPGIGELHAVSVRSEGSITTADNWSNGVPGGTDSTNYLFFSIPFEVGNAKNAITSIMGPPDEFNYRLFSYNNGWQEDPPSVTMGNAYFFIFDPDKYAVDGQPTRIEFNFGQGTSTPTDPPYGIGVSSGQWKFFGSP
;
A
#
# COMPACT_ATOMS: atom_id res chain seq x y z
N ALA A 1 15.65 -44.32 -5.12
CA ALA A 1 14.94 -43.06 -4.83
C ALA A 1 13.46 -43.38 -4.77
N SER A 2 12.77 -42.93 -3.72
CA SER A 2 11.37 -43.26 -3.46
C SER A 2 10.41 -42.61 -4.46
N GLY A 3 10.82 -41.57 -5.16
CA GLY A 3 9.99 -40.77 -6.05
C GLY A 3 9.01 -39.88 -5.26
N VAL A 4 8.55 -38.80 -5.88
CA VAL A 4 7.55 -37.91 -5.32
C VAL A 4 6.17 -38.50 -5.59
N LYS A 5 5.33 -38.55 -4.56
CA LYS A 5 3.95 -39.04 -4.64
C LYS A 5 3.01 -37.87 -5.04
N TYR A 6 3.17 -36.74 -4.39
CA TYR A 6 2.53 -35.48 -4.77
C TYR A 6 3.38 -34.28 -4.36
N ALA A 7 3.15 -33.15 -5.02
CA ALA A 7 3.62 -31.85 -4.61
C ALA A 7 2.55 -30.81 -4.95
N ASN A 8 2.14 -29.99 -3.99
CA ASN A 8 1.10 -28.99 -4.17
C ASN A 8 1.58 -27.59 -3.79
N LEU A 9 1.13 -26.62 -4.53
CA LEU A 9 1.17 -25.21 -4.17
C LEU A 9 -0.19 -24.82 -3.57
N HIS A 10 -0.17 -24.23 -2.40
CA HIS A 10 -1.34 -23.62 -1.77
C HIS A 10 -1.15 -22.14 -1.72
N TYR A 11 -2.03 -21.37 -2.33
CA TYR A 11 -1.92 -19.92 -2.32
C TYR A 11 -3.27 -19.25 -2.08
N ARG A 12 -3.22 -18.05 -1.55
CA ARG A 12 -4.36 -17.14 -1.45
C ARG A 12 -3.90 -15.69 -1.47
N ARG A 13 -4.83 -14.78 -1.66
CA ARG A 13 -4.59 -13.35 -1.44
C ARG A 13 -4.24 -13.12 0.03
N SER A 14 -3.21 -12.32 0.27
CA SER A 14 -2.73 -11.99 1.60
C SER A 14 -3.83 -11.36 2.45
N GLY A 15 -3.99 -11.84 3.69
CA GLY A 15 -5.00 -11.33 4.64
C GLY A 15 -6.47 -11.55 4.26
N SER A 16 -6.77 -12.27 3.21
CA SER A 16 -8.16 -12.40 2.73
C SER A 16 -9.09 -13.19 3.65
N GLY A 17 -8.54 -14.01 4.56
CA GLY A 17 -9.33 -14.95 5.35
C GLY A 17 -10.03 -16.05 4.54
N SER A 18 -9.90 -16.05 3.20
CA SER A 18 -10.42 -17.09 2.32
C SER A 18 -9.60 -18.36 2.42
N GLY A 19 -10.18 -19.49 1.99
CA GLY A 19 -9.45 -20.74 1.86
C GLY A 19 -8.34 -20.64 0.81
N PHE A 20 -7.34 -21.53 0.92
CA PHE A 20 -6.27 -21.64 -0.08
C PHE A 20 -6.78 -22.27 -1.36
N VAL A 21 -6.31 -21.78 -2.49
CA VAL A 21 -6.36 -22.46 -3.78
C VAL A 21 -5.20 -23.44 -3.81
N THR A 22 -5.49 -24.68 -4.16
CA THR A 22 -4.48 -25.77 -4.27
C THR A 22 -4.22 -26.10 -5.73
N VAL A 23 -2.96 -26.15 -6.11
CA VAL A 23 -2.53 -26.48 -7.48
C VAL A 23 -1.47 -27.57 -7.44
N ASP A 24 -1.66 -28.59 -8.25
CA ASP A 24 -0.72 -29.71 -8.41
C ASP A 24 0.53 -29.25 -9.19
N LEU A 25 1.69 -29.37 -8.54
CA LEU A 25 2.99 -29.05 -9.12
C LEU A 25 3.58 -30.20 -9.95
N MET A 26 3.04 -31.43 -9.84
CA MET A 26 3.51 -32.60 -10.61
C MET A 26 3.14 -32.48 -12.09
N SER A 27 2.13 -31.64 -12.41
CA SER A 27 1.66 -31.44 -13.79
C SER A 27 2.54 -30.48 -14.59
N GLY A 28 3.54 -29.83 -13.99
CA GLY A 28 4.46 -28.91 -14.65
C GLY A 28 4.44 -27.49 -14.06
N PRO A 29 4.99 -26.50 -14.77
CA PRO A 29 5.01 -25.11 -14.31
C PRO A 29 3.61 -24.57 -14.05
N VAL A 30 3.44 -23.89 -12.91
CA VAL A 30 2.18 -23.28 -12.48
C VAL A 30 2.24 -21.78 -12.70
N SER A 31 1.14 -21.22 -13.22
CA SER A 31 0.92 -19.78 -13.30
C SER A 31 -0.25 -19.40 -12.42
N ILE A 32 -0.04 -18.45 -11.52
CA ILE A 32 -1.11 -17.85 -10.73
C ILE A 32 -1.80 -16.78 -11.58
N SER A 33 -3.13 -16.82 -11.63
CA SER A 33 -3.92 -15.82 -12.38
C SER A 33 -3.69 -14.40 -11.85
N GLY A 34 -3.53 -13.42 -12.75
CA GLY A 34 -3.47 -12.01 -12.37
C GLY A 34 -4.74 -11.52 -11.63
N ASN A 35 -5.87 -12.23 -11.76
CA ASN A 35 -7.07 -11.93 -10.98
C ASN A 35 -6.92 -12.27 -9.49
N ASP A 36 -6.03 -13.19 -9.16
CA ASP A 36 -5.74 -13.61 -7.78
C ASP A 36 -4.60 -12.78 -7.15
N VAL A 37 -3.85 -12.05 -8.00
CA VAL A 37 -2.75 -11.17 -7.58
C VAL A 37 -3.29 -9.75 -7.41
N LYS A 38 -3.32 -9.26 -6.18
CA LYS A 38 -3.81 -7.92 -5.81
C LYS A 38 -2.73 -7.16 -5.05
N GLU A 39 -3.01 -5.87 -4.77
CA GLU A 39 -2.07 -5.00 -4.06
C GLU A 39 -1.68 -5.51 -2.68
N ASP A 40 -2.55 -6.28 -2.02
CA ASP A 40 -2.27 -6.89 -0.70
C ASP A 40 -1.19 -7.98 -0.78
N GLY A 41 -0.83 -8.39 -1.99
CA GLY A 41 0.10 -9.48 -2.20
C GLY A 41 -0.52 -10.87 -2.12
N LEU A 42 0.34 -11.86 -2.08
CA LEU A 42 -0.01 -13.27 -1.95
C LEU A 42 0.67 -13.87 -0.73
N GLU A 43 0.03 -14.86 -0.15
CA GLU A 43 0.66 -15.78 0.78
C GLU A 43 0.51 -17.21 0.28
N TYR A 44 1.56 -17.99 0.42
CA TYR A 44 1.58 -19.34 -0.08
C TYR A 44 2.49 -20.26 0.73
N TRP A 45 2.29 -21.53 0.55
CA TRP A 45 3.15 -22.60 1.02
C TRP A 45 3.11 -23.77 0.02
N ILE A 46 4.12 -24.63 0.09
CA ILE A 46 4.23 -25.82 -0.76
C ILE A 46 4.36 -27.00 0.14
N ASP A 47 3.69 -28.09 -0.19
CA ASP A 47 3.89 -29.38 0.45
C ASP A 47 4.20 -30.49 -0.55
N ALA A 48 4.89 -31.48 -0.07
CA ALA A 48 5.21 -32.68 -0.85
C ALA A 48 5.28 -33.90 0.04
N GLU A 49 4.95 -35.05 -0.54
CA GLU A 49 5.12 -36.38 0.07
C GLU A 49 5.75 -37.34 -0.94
N ASP A 50 6.65 -38.20 -0.48
CA ASP A 50 7.21 -39.27 -1.31
C ASP A 50 6.38 -40.56 -1.22
N ASN A 51 6.75 -41.56 -2.05
CA ASN A 51 6.01 -42.82 -2.11
C ASN A 51 6.18 -43.71 -0.87
N VAL A 52 7.04 -43.33 0.07
CA VAL A 52 7.25 -44.05 1.35
C VAL A 52 6.71 -43.31 2.55
N GLY A 53 6.03 -42.16 2.32
CA GLY A 53 5.31 -41.40 3.35
C GLY A 53 6.13 -40.32 4.06
N ASN A 54 7.30 -39.96 3.54
CA ASN A 54 8.00 -38.79 4.06
C ASN A 54 7.32 -37.52 3.53
N TYR A 55 6.89 -36.67 4.46
CA TYR A 55 6.21 -35.42 4.20
C TYR A 55 7.11 -34.23 4.59
N ASP A 56 7.10 -33.19 3.76
CA ASP A 56 7.78 -31.92 4.02
C ASP A 56 6.98 -30.75 3.48
N ALA A 57 7.20 -29.55 4.03
CA ALA A 57 6.55 -28.32 3.60
C ALA A 57 7.54 -27.15 3.60
N TRP A 58 7.37 -26.23 2.65
CA TRP A 58 8.15 -24.99 2.56
C TRP A 58 7.22 -23.78 2.65
N PRO A 59 7.55 -22.75 3.44
CA PRO A 59 8.79 -22.51 4.20
C PRO A 59 8.95 -23.37 5.46
N GLY A 60 7.91 -23.98 5.94
CA GLY A 60 7.85 -24.89 7.07
C GLY A 60 6.44 -25.36 7.33
N ILE A 61 6.25 -26.44 8.11
CA ILE A 61 4.92 -26.96 8.43
C ILE A 61 4.14 -25.91 9.24
N GLY A 62 3.02 -25.42 8.66
CA GLY A 62 2.19 -24.38 9.25
C GLY A 62 2.71 -22.95 9.08
N GLU A 63 3.79 -22.76 8.32
CA GLU A 63 4.32 -21.46 7.97
C GLU A 63 3.84 -21.02 6.58
N LEU A 64 3.80 -19.69 6.36
CA LEU A 64 3.42 -19.09 5.08
C LEU A 64 4.55 -18.22 4.57
N HIS A 65 4.75 -18.22 3.27
CA HIS A 65 5.62 -17.26 2.60
C HIS A 65 4.78 -16.14 2.00
N ALA A 66 5.10 -14.90 2.36
CA ALA A 66 4.42 -13.73 1.85
C ALA A 66 5.17 -13.13 0.65
N VAL A 67 4.41 -12.72 -0.35
CA VAL A 67 4.93 -12.09 -1.58
C VAL A 67 4.30 -10.73 -1.74
N SER A 68 5.14 -9.69 -1.73
CA SER A 68 4.73 -8.35 -2.09
C SER A 68 4.56 -8.23 -3.60
N VAL A 69 3.54 -7.49 -4.01
CA VAL A 69 3.24 -7.25 -5.42
C VAL A 69 3.70 -5.84 -5.80
N ARG A 70 4.39 -5.72 -6.93
CA ARG A 70 4.63 -4.41 -7.52
C ARG A 70 3.37 -3.95 -8.22
N SER A 71 2.92 -2.76 -7.88
CA SER A 71 1.78 -2.11 -8.52
C SER A 71 2.18 -0.73 -9.04
N GLU A 72 1.54 -0.30 -10.12
CA GLU A 72 1.52 1.12 -10.46
C GLU A 72 0.40 1.75 -9.65
N GLY A 73 0.75 2.74 -8.82
CA GLY A 73 -0.18 3.33 -7.89
C GLY A 73 -0.42 4.81 -8.18
N SER A 74 -1.69 5.17 -8.27
CA SER A 74 -2.11 6.55 -8.22
C SER A 74 -3.13 6.75 -7.11
N ILE A 75 -3.14 7.94 -6.53
CA ILE A 75 -4.20 8.38 -5.64
C ILE A 75 -4.94 9.48 -6.36
N THR A 76 -6.26 9.31 -6.51
CA THR A 76 -7.12 10.33 -7.05
C THR A 76 -7.87 11.00 -5.92
N THR A 77 -7.85 12.33 -5.88
CA THR A 77 -8.67 13.07 -4.94
C THR A 77 -10.15 12.87 -5.26
N ALA A 78 -10.98 12.80 -4.22
CA ALA A 78 -12.43 12.85 -4.42
C ALA A 78 -12.86 14.24 -4.90
N ASP A 79 -14.01 14.32 -5.54
CA ASP A 79 -14.64 15.61 -5.87
C ASP A 79 -14.85 16.40 -4.57
N ASN A 80 -14.56 17.70 -4.61
CA ASN A 80 -14.65 18.59 -3.44
C ASN A 80 -13.78 18.15 -2.23
N TRP A 81 -12.63 17.60 -2.49
CA TRP A 81 -11.74 17.10 -1.44
C TRP A 81 -11.22 18.18 -0.50
N SER A 82 -11.18 19.43 -0.93
CA SER A 82 -10.86 20.57 -0.05
C SER A 82 -11.81 21.72 -0.34
N ASN A 83 -12.28 22.38 0.73
CA ASN A 83 -13.14 23.56 0.65
C ASN A 83 -12.41 24.82 1.13
N GLY A 84 -11.10 24.76 1.30
CA GLY A 84 -10.35 25.83 1.92
C GLY A 84 -9.18 26.36 1.09
N VAL A 85 -8.85 27.60 1.31
CA VAL A 85 -7.63 28.21 0.80
C VAL A 85 -6.47 27.78 1.69
N PRO A 86 -5.32 27.34 1.16
CA PRO A 86 -4.19 26.88 1.97
C PRO A 86 -3.69 27.87 3.02
N GLY A 87 -3.74 29.16 2.74
CA GLY A 87 -3.44 30.21 3.71
C GLY A 87 -4.53 30.46 4.77
N GLY A 88 -5.69 29.79 4.66
CA GLY A 88 -6.77 29.88 5.64
C GLY A 88 -6.43 29.21 6.97
N THR A 89 -7.20 29.60 8.00
CA THR A 89 -6.99 29.14 9.38
C THR A 89 -7.97 28.04 9.82
N ASP A 90 -8.89 27.63 8.95
CA ASP A 90 -9.90 26.64 9.31
C ASP A 90 -9.32 25.23 9.25
N SER A 91 -9.14 24.63 10.42
CA SER A 91 -8.60 23.27 10.55
C SER A 91 -9.51 22.18 9.98
N THR A 92 -10.80 22.47 9.78
CA THR A 92 -11.77 21.50 9.22
C THR A 92 -11.57 21.26 7.73
N ASN A 93 -10.83 22.14 7.06
CA ASN A 93 -10.53 22.01 5.62
C ASN A 93 -9.32 21.11 5.34
N TYR A 94 -8.58 20.71 6.36
CA TYR A 94 -7.48 19.77 6.20
C TYR A 94 -8.01 18.34 6.13
N LEU A 95 -7.53 17.60 5.14
CA LEU A 95 -7.89 16.22 4.93
C LEU A 95 -6.71 15.31 5.23
N PHE A 96 -7.04 14.13 5.70
CA PHE A 96 -6.06 13.08 5.89
C PHE A 96 -5.85 12.32 4.58
N PHE A 97 -4.61 12.07 4.24
CA PHE A 97 -4.27 11.07 3.25
C PHE A 97 -3.08 10.22 3.69
N SER A 98 -2.98 9.04 3.13
CA SER A 98 -1.85 8.14 3.29
C SER A 98 -1.55 7.46 1.97
N ILE A 99 -0.37 6.88 1.86
CA ILE A 99 0.04 6.10 0.70
C ILE A 99 0.00 4.64 1.10
N PRO A 100 -0.80 3.80 0.40
CA PRO A 100 -1.00 2.41 0.76
C PRO A 100 0.07 1.45 0.20
N PHE A 101 1.13 1.97 -0.41
CA PHE A 101 2.22 1.17 -0.97
C PHE A 101 3.55 1.90 -0.87
N GLU A 102 4.64 1.14 -0.83
CA GLU A 102 5.97 1.69 -0.73
C GLU A 102 6.44 2.21 -2.09
N VAL A 103 6.70 3.50 -2.16
CA VAL A 103 7.27 4.21 -3.31
C VAL A 103 8.48 5.00 -2.86
N GLY A 104 9.43 5.23 -3.78
CA GLY A 104 10.70 5.87 -3.42
C GLY A 104 10.53 7.27 -2.84
N ASN A 105 9.90 8.19 -3.55
CA ASN A 105 9.65 9.56 -3.09
C ASN A 105 8.30 10.08 -3.57
N ALA A 106 7.26 9.74 -2.83
CA ALA A 106 5.90 10.12 -3.14
C ALA A 106 5.67 11.64 -3.14
N LYS A 107 6.45 12.42 -2.39
CA LYS A 107 6.36 13.88 -2.40
C LYS A 107 6.62 14.46 -3.78
N ASN A 108 7.54 13.87 -4.56
CA ASN A 108 7.84 14.35 -5.90
C ASN A 108 6.63 14.29 -6.84
N ALA A 109 5.77 13.28 -6.69
CA ALA A 109 4.55 13.19 -7.50
C ALA A 109 3.58 14.34 -7.19
N ILE A 110 3.44 14.71 -5.92
CA ILE A 110 2.62 15.86 -5.51
C ILE A 110 3.21 17.15 -6.08
N THR A 111 4.49 17.37 -5.85
CA THR A 111 5.19 18.60 -6.29
C THR A 111 5.21 18.75 -7.82
N SER A 112 5.30 17.66 -8.57
CA SER A 112 5.30 17.70 -10.03
C SER A 112 3.99 18.20 -10.63
N ILE A 113 2.87 18.00 -9.93
CA ILE A 113 1.55 18.42 -10.37
C ILE A 113 1.18 19.78 -9.80
N MET A 114 1.45 19.98 -8.51
CA MET A 114 0.96 21.15 -7.76
C MET A 114 2.01 22.25 -7.63
N GLY A 115 3.26 22.01 -8.05
CA GLY A 115 4.37 22.91 -7.77
C GLY A 115 4.88 22.79 -6.33
N PRO A 116 5.73 23.74 -5.87
CA PRO A 116 6.18 23.75 -4.48
C PRO A 116 5.02 24.07 -3.53
N PRO A 117 5.05 23.50 -2.30
CA PRO A 117 4.07 23.86 -1.29
C PRO A 117 4.23 25.32 -0.84
N ASP A 118 3.15 26.00 -0.75
CA ASP A 118 3.05 27.36 -0.20
C ASP A 118 1.61 27.67 0.25
N GLU A 119 1.39 28.84 0.82
CA GLU A 119 0.09 29.27 1.28
C GLU A 119 -0.96 29.52 0.17
N PHE A 120 -0.55 29.48 -1.10
CA PHE A 120 -1.42 29.69 -2.26
C PHE A 120 -1.70 28.43 -3.07
N ASN A 121 -0.79 27.45 -3.03
CA ASN A 121 -0.92 26.23 -3.80
C ASN A 121 -1.52 25.12 -2.96
N TYR A 122 -0.73 24.63 -2.03
CA TYR A 122 -1.13 23.60 -1.07
C TYR A 122 -0.21 23.63 0.14
N ARG A 123 -0.70 23.11 1.25
CA ARG A 123 0.10 22.86 2.44
C ARG A 123 -0.02 21.38 2.82
N LEU A 124 1.10 20.81 3.21
CA LEU A 124 1.23 19.43 3.62
C LEU A 124 1.90 19.38 4.98
N PHE A 125 1.31 18.66 5.91
CA PHE A 125 1.86 18.50 7.25
C PHE A 125 1.99 17.03 7.62
N SER A 126 3.03 16.71 8.36
CA SER A 126 3.15 15.48 9.12
C SER A 126 3.20 15.77 10.61
N TYR A 127 2.98 14.75 11.43
CA TYR A 127 3.12 14.84 12.87
C TYR A 127 4.03 13.74 13.39
N ASN A 128 5.14 14.16 13.99
CA ASN A 128 6.07 13.28 14.70
C ASN A 128 6.62 14.04 15.92
N ASN A 129 5.93 13.94 17.07
CA ASN A 129 6.20 14.74 18.27
C ASN A 129 6.11 16.26 18.09
N GLY A 130 5.49 16.70 17.04
CA GLY A 130 5.29 18.08 16.65
C GLY A 130 4.85 18.14 15.20
N TRP A 131 4.17 19.23 14.87
CA TRP A 131 3.78 19.51 13.51
C TRP A 131 5.00 19.90 12.67
N GLN A 132 5.12 19.26 11.53
CA GLN A 132 6.11 19.59 10.51
C GLN A 132 5.39 19.93 9.22
N GLU A 133 5.46 21.20 8.84
CA GLU A 133 5.01 21.68 7.53
C GLU A 133 6.07 21.27 6.48
N ASP A 134 5.60 20.93 5.32
CA ASP A 134 6.40 20.51 4.19
C ASP A 134 7.42 19.39 4.54
N PRO A 135 6.95 18.21 5.00
CA PRO A 135 7.85 17.13 5.36
C PRO A 135 8.77 16.76 4.18
N PRO A 136 10.02 16.38 4.43
CA PRO A 136 10.99 16.11 3.37
C PRO A 136 10.61 14.90 2.49
N SER A 137 9.78 14.02 3.04
CA SER A 137 9.30 12.83 2.33
C SER A 137 7.87 12.49 2.72
N VAL A 138 7.17 11.84 1.79
CA VAL A 138 5.86 11.23 2.01
C VAL A 138 6.03 9.73 1.81
N THR A 139 5.76 8.96 2.85
CA THR A 139 6.05 7.53 2.91
C THR A 139 4.83 6.72 3.34
N MET A 140 4.78 5.48 2.91
CA MET A 140 3.76 4.51 3.29
C MET A 140 3.59 4.40 4.81
N GLY A 141 2.39 4.13 5.27
CA GLY A 141 2.06 3.89 6.68
C GLY A 141 1.98 5.15 7.55
N ASN A 142 2.38 6.31 7.03
CA ASN A 142 2.17 7.59 7.71
C ASN A 142 0.92 8.27 7.18
N ALA A 143 0.22 8.99 8.06
CA ALA A 143 -0.85 9.88 7.66
C ALA A 143 -0.35 11.33 7.59
N TYR A 144 -0.86 12.04 6.62
CA TYR A 144 -0.54 13.42 6.35
C TYR A 144 -1.81 14.26 6.35
N PHE A 145 -1.67 15.52 6.77
CA PHE A 145 -2.71 16.52 6.65
C PHE A 145 -2.42 17.35 5.41
N PHE A 146 -3.42 17.47 4.56
CA PHE A 146 -3.28 18.11 3.26
C PHE A 146 -4.43 19.09 3.01
N ILE A 147 -4.11 20.25 2.53
CA ILE A 147 -5.08 21.26 2.08
C ILE A 147 -4.57 21.89 0.78
N PHE A 148 -5.46 22.09 -0.16
CA PHE A 148 -5.19 22.81 -1.40
C PHE A 148 -6.42 23.59 -1.84
N ASP A 149 -6.21 24.62 -2.66
CA ASP A 149 -7.28 25.39 -3.27
C ASP A 149 -7.81 24.63 -4.50
N PRO A 150 -9.03 24.07 -4.45
CA PRO A 150 -9.58 23.31 -5.56
C PRO A 150 -9.81 24.17 -6.81
N ASP A 151 -10.11 25.46 -6.66
CA ASP A 151 -10.38 26.37 -7.78
C ASP A 151 -9.13 26.59 -8.65
N LYS A 152 -7.97 26.51 -8.04
CA LYS A 152 -6.68 26.64 -8.74
C LYS A 152 -6.39 25.51 -9.71
N TYR A 153 -6.96 24.35 -9.45
CA TYR A 153 -6.77 23.13 -10.24
C TYR A 153 -8.04 22.75 -11.00
N ALA A 154 -9.08 23.59 -10.95
CA ALA A 154 -10.31 23.35 -11.69
C ALA A 154 -10.07 23.45 -13.20
N VAL A 155 -10.59 22.50 -13.95
CA VAL A 155 -10.62 22.52 -15.41
C VAL A 155 -12.05 22.84 -15.83
N ASP A 156 -12.22 23.93 -16.58
CA ASP A 156 -13.52 24.39 -17.09
C ASP A 156 -14.60 24.59 -15.99
N GLY A 157 -14.20 25.02 -14.81
CA GLY A 157 -15.10 25.30 -13.68
C GLY A 157 -15.74 24.07 -13.04
N GLN A 158 -15.26 22.88 -13.37
CA GLN A 158 -15.64 21.64 -12.70
C GLN A 158 -14.69 21.33 -11.55
N PRO A 159 -15.18 20.76 -10.42
CA PRO A 159 -14.33 20.30 -9.35
C PRO A 159 -13.31 19.32 -9.92
N THR A 160 -12.04 19.62 -9.72
CA THR A 160 -10.96 18.87 -10.32
C THR A 160 -10.63 17.67 -9.45
N ARG A 161 -10.64 16.52 -10.05
CA ARG A 161 -9.97 15.34 -9.51
C ARG A 161 -8.49 15.47 -9.84
N ILE A 162 -7.66 15.52 -8.82
CA ILE A 162 -6.21 15.51 -9.01
C ILE A 162 -5.75 14.06 -8.84
N GLU A 163 -5.10 13.55 -9.85
CA GLU A 163 -4.47 12.23 -9.79
C GLU A 163 -2.97 12.39 -9.53
N PHE A 164 -2.53 11.89 -8.38
CA PHE A 164 -1.12 11.80 -8.06
C PHE A 164 -0.61 10.42 -8.47
N ASN A 165 0.13 10.35 -9.54
CA ASN A 165 0.78 9.12 -9.96
C ASN A 165 2.13 8.98 -9.25
N PHE A 166 2.22 8.03 -8.35
CA PHE A 166 3.45 7.77 -7.58
C PHE A 166 4.40 6.79 -8.29
N GLY A 167 4.04 6.32 -9.48
CA GLY A 167 4.83 5.35 -10.22
C GLY A 167 4.70 3.93 -9.67
N GLN A 168 5.74 3.14 -9.90
CA GLN A 168 5.75 1.77 -9.40
C GLN A 168 6.10 1.73 -7.92
N GLY A 169 5.26 1.08 -7.15
CA GLY A 169 5.45 0.83 -5.74
C GLY A 169 5.36 -0.66 -5.42
N THR A 170 5.65 -1.00 -4.17
CA THR A 170 5.54 -2.35 -3.65
C THR A 170 4.47 -2.37 -2.57
N SER A 171 3.48 -3.23 -2.72
CA SER A 171 2.47 -3.45 -1.69
C SER A 171 3.09 -4.10 -0.47
N THR A 172 2.50 -3.88 0.69
CA THR A 172 2.88 -4.57 1.92
C THR A 172 1.97 -5.79 2.08
N PRO A 173 2.51 -7.02 2.10
CA PRO A 173 1.72 -8.18 2.45
C PRO A 173 1.25 -8.06 3.89
N THR A 174 0.08 -8.65 4.20
CA THR A 174 -0.48 -8.62 5.56
C THR A 174 0.18 -9.61 6.50
N ASP A 175 1.01 -10.52 5.97
CA ASP A 175 1.81 -11.47 6.74
C ASP A 175 3.27 -11.45 6.26
N PRO A 176 4.24 -11.07 7.10
CA PRO A 176 4.04 -10.55 8.47
C PRO A 176 3.32 -9.20 8.46
N PRO A 177 2.57 -8.88 9.52
CA PRO A 177 1.83 -7.62 9.61
C PRO A 177 2.77 -6.41 9.57
N TYR A 178 2.33 -5.34 8.92
CA TYR A 178 3.08 -4.09 8.89
C TYR A 178 3.14 -3.46 10.29
N GLY A 179 4.35 -3.30 10.80
CA GLY A 179 4.58 -2.77 12.15
C GLY A 179 4.67 -1.23 12.17
N ILE A 180 3.78 -0.59 12.91
CA ILE A 180 3.86 0.85 13.18
C ILE A 180 4.41 1.05 14.59
N GLY A 181 5.66 1.51 14.69
CA GLY A 181 6.27 1.81 15.99
C GLY A 181 5.64 3.05 16.63
N VAL A 182 5.15 2.90 17.87
CA VAL A 182 4.66 4.02 18.69
C VAL A 182 5.40 3.98 20.03
N SER A 183 6.06 5.08 20.36
CA SER A 183 6.75 5.21 21.65
C SER A 183 5.78 5.63 22.75
N SER A 184 6.06 5.20 24.00
CA SER A 184 5.23 5.55 25.14
C SER A 184 5.12 7.07 25.32
N GLY A 185 3.90 7.56 25.54
CA GLY A 185 3.62 8.97 25.73
C GLY A 185 3.64 9.82 24.44
N GLN A 186 3.72 9.20 23.29
CA GLN A 186 3.71 9.89 22.00
C GLN A 186 2.44 9.62 21.20
N TRP A 187 2.00 10.60 20.44
CA TRP A 187 0.96 10.46 19.42
C TRP A 187 1.61 10.24 18.06
N LYS A 188 1.06 9.33 17.29
CA LYS A 188 1.45 9.10 15.90
C LYS A 188 0.20 8.99 15.04
N PHE A 189 0.14 9.76 13.98
CA PHE A 189 -0.88 9.59 12.94
C PHE A 189 -0.36 8.57 11.92
N PHE A 190 -1.20 7.62 11.59
CA PHE A 190 -0.86 6.59 10.61
C PHE A 190 -2.02 6.37 9.64
N GLY A 191 -1.69 5.94 8.44
CA GLY A 191 -2.64 5.53 7.43
C GLY A 191 -2.54 4.04 7.16
N SER A 192 -3.45 3.51 6.35
CA SER A 192 -3.34 2.14 5.86
C SER A 192 -2.03 2.01 5.05
N PRO A 193 -1.21 1.02 5.35
CA PRO A 193 -0.08 0.63 4.52
C PRO A 193 -0.54 -0.12 3.28
#